data_3fbcca3fd7989cbec67e2ca7fbcea5d6
#
_entry.id   3fbcca3fd7989cbec67e2ca7fbcea5d6
#
_cell.length_a   1.000
_cell.length_b   1.000
_cell.length_c   1.000
_cell.angle_alpha   90.00
_cell.angle_beta   90.00
_cell.angle_gamma   90.00
#
_symmetry.space_group_name_H-M   'P 1'
#
loop_
_entity.id
_entity.type
_entity.pdbx_description
1 polymer ?
#
loop_
_entity_poly.entity_id
_entity_poly.type
_entity_poly.pdbx_seq_one_letter_code
_entity_poly.pdbx_strand_id
1 'polypeptide(L)'
;MVEPAGLRMTRIPLNCGAGHIPALGFGTLIPDPAVTMTATRGALEAGFRHFDCAERYGNEREVGTALQAGLAAGGIAREDIFVTTKLWNSNHRPERVEPAFEASLDRLRLKYLDLYLIHTPFAFQSGDDQDPRDQNGNVLYDRDVTLFDTWKAMETLVDHGKCRAIGLSDISLNELKPIYESARIKPAVVQVESHPYLPETELLEYCKEKGIVLLAFAPLGHGMRPGLLEDPVILAIAARVDKTPAQVLLAWAVQRGTAVLTTPKSAARARESFGISALPQDALDEINRIQTRQRLNQVVHTGVPGFIPKKG
;
A
#
# COMPACT_ATOMS: atom_id res chain seq x y z
N MET A 1 33.28 -11.77 2.37
CA MET A 1 32.33 -11.52 1.26
C MET A 1 31.08 -10.93 1.90
N VAL A 2 30.77 -9.67 1.58
CA VAL A 2 29.49 -9.05 2.01
C VAL A 2 28.42 -9.77 1.19
N GLU A 3 27.51 -10.51 1.85
CA GLU A 3 26.31 -11.00 1.16
C GLU A 3 25.67 -9.83 0.42
N PRO A 4 25.30 -9.95 -0.86
CA PRO A 4 24.60 -8.91 -1.55
C PRO A 4 23.36 -8.59 -0.72
N ALA A 5 23.10 -7.29 -0.50
CA ALA A 5 21.96 -6.82 0.30
C ALA A 5 20.74 -7.64 -0.10
N GLY A 6 20.27 -8.51 0.82
CA GLY A 6 19.29 -9.55 0.51
C GLY A 6 18.00 -8.91 -0.03
N LEU A 7 17.15 -9.68 -0.69
CA LEU A 7 15.90 -9.24 -1.34
C LEU A 7 15.06 -8.28 -0.48
N ARG A 8 15.06 -8.47 0.85
CA ARG A 8 14.40 -7.62 1.84
C ARG A 8 14.87 -6.15 1.85
N MET A 9 16.09 -5.88 1.34
CA MET A 9 16.68 -4.54 1.30
C MET A 9 16.50 -3.85 -0.06
N THR A 10 15.76 -4.48 -0.97
CA THR A 10 15.46 -3.89 -2.29
C THR A 10 14.77 -2.54 -2.12
N ARG A 11 15.25 -1.55 -2.87
CA ARG A 11 14.65 -0.23 -2.97
C ARG A 11 14.37 0.09 -4.43
N ILE A 12 13.18 0.60 -4.72
CA ILE A 12 12.74 0.93 -6.08
C ILE A 12 12.77 2.44 -6.24
N PRO A 13 13.43 2.99 -7.30
CA PRO A 13 13.47 4.43 -7.51
C PRO A 13 12.07 4.98 -7.85
N LEU A 14 11.76 6.18 -7.35
CA LEU A 14 10.57 6.94 -7.71
C LEU A 14 10.84 7.84 -8.91
N ASN A 15 9.89 7.93 -9.83
CA ASN A 15 10.01 8.73 -11.08
C ASN A 15 10.06 10.24 -10.86
N CYS A 16 9.71 10.72 -9.67
CA CYS A 16 9.69 12.15 -9.33
C CYS A 16 11.00 12.67 -8.71
N GLY A 17 12.05 11.85 -8.63
CA GLY A 17 13.32 12.26 -8.00
C GLY A 17 13.28 12.30 -6.46
N ALA A 18 12.20 11.88 -5.81
CA ALA A 18 12.05 11.84 -4.36
C ALA A 18 12.82 10.69 -3.67
N GLY A 19 13.74 10.06 -4.37
CA GLY A 19 14.54 8.94 -3.86
C GLY A 19 13.93 7.59 -4.18
N HIS A 20 13.89 6.70 -3.19
CA HIS A 20 13.51 5.30 -3.38
C HIS A 20 12.50 4.86 -2.33
N ILE A 21 11.56 4.00 -2.72
CA ILE A 21 10.65 3.31 -1.81
C ILE A 21 11.23 1.92 -1.45
N PRO A 22 11.31 1.53 -0.15
CA PRO A 22 11.63 0.15 0.21
C PRO A 22 10.57 -0.81 -0.34
N ALA A 23 11.01 -1.83 -1.09
CA ALA A 23 10.11 -2.76 -1.77
C ALA A 23 9.26 -3.60 -0.80
N LEU A 24 9.77 -3.86 0.41
CA LEU A 24 9.02 -4.56 1.45
C LEU A 24 8.53 -3.57 2.51
N GLY A 25 7.21 -3.40 2.61
CA GLY A 25 6.56 -2.47 3.53
C GLY A 25 5.67 -3.16 4.56
N PHE A 26 5.43 -2.45 5.66
CA PHE A 26 4.54 -2.82 6.73
C PHE A 26 3.22 -2.06 6.59
N GLY A 27 2.12 -2.80 6.35
CA GLY A 27 0.76 -2.27 6.33
C GLY A 27 0.19 -2.14 7.74
N THR A 28 -0.44 -1.02 8.03
CA THR A 28 -0.92 -0.70 9.37
C THR A 28 -2.42 -0.89 9.56
N LEU A 29 -3.13 -1.54 8.63
CA LEU A 29 -4.55 -1.84 8.79
C LEU A 29 -4.75 -2.89 9.89
N ILE A 30 -4.72 -2.45 11.13
CA ILE A 30 -4.91 -3.25 12.35
C ILE A 30 -5.95 -2.52 13.21
N PRO A 31 -7.17 -3.09 13.39
CA PRO A 31 -8.24 -2.40 14.09
C PRO A 31 -7.99 -2.14 15.58
N ASP A 32 -7.22 -3.00 16.24
CA ASP A 32 -6.91 -2.87 17.66
C ASP A 32 -5.74 -1.87 17.87
N PRO A 33 -5.95 -0.75 18.59
CA PRO A 33 -4.91 0.25 18.84
C PRO A 33 -3.66 -0.28 19.55
N ALA A 34 -3.83 -1.15 20.56
CA ALA A 34 -2.72 -1.71 21.32
C ALA A 34 -1.89 -2.67 20.44
N VAL A 35 -2.56 -3.47 19.63
CA VAL A 35 -1.90 -4.34 18.64
C VAL A 35 -1.22 -3.51 17.56
N THR A 36 -1.83 -2.42 17.08
CA THR A 36 -1.23 -1.50 16.10
C THR A 36 0.11 -0.96 16.58
N MET A 37 0.14 -0.43 17.81
CA MET A 37 1.35 0.14 18.40
C MET A 37 2.45 -0.91 18.57
N THR A 38 2.10 -2.09 19.12
CA THR A 38 3.04 -3.18 19.35
C THR A 38 3.58 -3.76 18.04
N ALA A 39 2.72 -3.96 17.04
CA ALA A 39 3.09 -4.50 15.73
C ALA A 39 3.97 -3.51 14.95
N THR A 40 3.67 -2.21 15.00
CA THR A 40 4.49 -1.17 14.34
C THR A 40 5.90 -1.13 14.94
N ARG A 41 6.02 -1.19 16.28
CA ARG A 41 7.32 -1.27 16.94
C ARG A 41 8.07 -2.54 16.55
N GLY A 42 7.39 -3.70 16.59
CA GLY A 42 7.99 -4.98 16.18
C GLY A 42 8.44 -5.01 14.72
N ALA A 43 7.74 -4.30 13.82
CA ALA A 43 8.15 -4.14 12.44
C ALA A 43 9.42 -3.27 12.31
N LEU A 44 9.52 -2.15 13.04
CA LEU A 44 10.74 -1.34 13.11
C LEU A 44 11.94 -2.15 13.60
N GLU A 45 11.77 -2.90 14.68
CA GLU A 45 12.78 -3.78 15.28
C GLU A 45 13.21 -4.92 14.34
N ALA A 46 12.26 -5.44 13.54
CA ALA A 46 12.55 -6.46 12.52
C ALA A 46 13.34 -5.93 11.32
N GLY A 47 13.35 -4.60 11.10
CA GLY A 47 14.08 -3.97 10.02
C GLY A 47 13.21 -3.30 8.94
N PHE A 48 11.88 -3.33 9.06
CA PHE A 48 11.02 -2.58 8.14
C PHE A 48 11.33 -1.08 8.20
N ARG A 49 11.33 -0.45 7.02
CA ARG A 49 11.57 0.98 6.84
C ARG A 49 10.52 1.66 5.95
N HIS A 50 9.50 0.92 5.51
CA HIS A 50 8.34 1.45 4.81
C HIS A 50 7.08 1.12 5.62
N PHE A 51 6.29 2.15 5.98
CA PHE A 51 5.06 2.05 6.76
C PHE A 51 3.91 2.64 5.96
N ASP A 52 2.91 1.82 5.67
CA ASP A 52 1.74 2.19 4.91
C ASP A 52 0.53 2.39 5.83
N CYS A 53 0.13 3.64 5.98
CA CYS A 53 -0.96 4.12 6.82
C CYS A 53 -2.15 4.56 5.97
N ALA A 54 -3.24 4.91 6.61
CA ALA A 54 -4.36 5.63 6.00
C ALA A 54 -5.21 6.32 7.07
N GLU A 55 -5.76 7.47 6.72
CA GLU A 55 -6.75 8.17 7.53
C GLU A 55 -7.90 7.22 7.93
N ARG A 56 -8.40 6.44 6.97
CA ARG A 56 -9.53 5.52 7.15
C ARG A 56 -9.26 4.36 8.10
N TYR A 57 -8.01 4.05 8.40
CA TYR A 57 -7.67 2.98 9.36
C TYR A 57 -7.92 3.39 10.81
N GLY A 58 -8.05 4.69 11.09
CA GLY A 58 -8.38 5.22 12.43
C GLY A 58 -7.29 5.04 13.48
N ASN A 59 -6.07 4.66 13.08
CA ASN A 59 -4.98 4.28 13.98
C ASN A 59 -3.64 5.02 13.73
N GLU A 60 -3.68 6.13 12.98
CA GLU A 60 -2.47 6.91 12.68
C GLU A 60 -1.77 7.45 13.94
N ARG A 61 -2.51 7.71 15.03
CA ARG A 61 -1.94 8.16 16.32
C ARG A 61 -1.07 7.10 16.97
N GLU A 62 -1.50 5.85 16.95
CA GLU A 62 -0.79 4.70 17.48
C GLU A 62 0.46 4.41 16.67
N VAL A 63 0.33 4.45 15.35
CA VAL A 63 1.47 4.32 14.44
C VAL A 63 2.48 5.44 14.68
N GLY A 64 2.03 6.70 14.72
CA GLY A 64 2.88 7.86 14.98
C GLY A 64 3.61 7.75 16.31
N THR A 65 2.91 7.30 17.36
CA THR A 65 3.53 7.08 18.68
C THR A 65 4.60 6.01 18.63
N ALA A 66 4.38 4.89 17.94
CA ALA A 66 5.34 3.81 17.80
C ALA A 66 6.57 4.25 16.96
N LEU A 67 6.36 4.99 15.87
CA LEU A 67 7.43 5.52 15.03
C LEU A 67 8.31 6.52 15.83
N GLN A 68 7.68 7.48 16.54
CA GLN A 68 8.43 8.45 17.35
C GLN A 68 9.26 7.78 18.46
N ALA A 69 8.70 6.75 19.10
CA ALA A 69 9.45 5.98 20.11
C ALA A 69 10.66 5.27 19.49
N GLY A 70 10.51 4.69 18.28
CA GLY A 70 11.61 4.06 17.57
C GLY A 70 12.71 5.05 17.14
N LEU A 71 12.32 6.23 16.66
CA LEU A 71 13.26 7.31 16.33
C LEU A 71 13.99 7.84 17.57
N ALA A 72 13.28 8.03 18.67
CA ALA A 72 13.85 8.53 19.94
C ALA A 72 14.81 7.52 20.59
N ALA A 73 14.65 6.23 20.35
CA ALA A 73 15.56 5.20 20.84
C ALA A 73 16.96 5.27 20.21
N GLY A 74 17.11 6.02 19.12
CA GLY A 74 18.37 6.18 18.38
C GLY A 74 18.65 5.06 17.38
N GLY A 75 19.56 5.31 16.46
CA GLY A 75 19.97 4.36 15.43
C GLY A 75 19.09 4.33 14.18
N ILE A 76 17.94 5.05 14.17
CA ILE A 76 17.08 5.23 13.00
C ILE A 76 16.76 6.73 12.89
N ALA A 77 17.09 7.35 11.76
CA ALA A 77 16.71 8.72 11.48
C ALA A 77 15.35 8.77 10.73
N ARG A 78 14.68 9.95 10.73
CA ARG A 78 13.40 10.11 10.00
C ARG A 78 13.54 9.82 8.50
N GLU A 79 14.65 10.19 7.92
CA GLU A 79 15.00 9.96 6.51
C GLU A 79 15.26 8.50 6.17
N ASP A 80 15.51 7.65 7.16
CA ASP A 80 15.62 6.19 6.96
C ASP A 80 14.27 5.51 6.81
N ILE A 81 13.18 6.20 7.20
CA ILE A 81 11.82 5.66 7.19
C ILE A 81 11.03 6.30 6.04
N PHE A 82 10.36 5.46 5.27
CA PHE A 82 9.41 5.84 4.24
C PHE A 82 7.99 5.69 4.78
N VAL A 83 7.25 6.77 4.92
CA VAL A 83 5.88 6.77 5.45
C VAL A 83 4.90 7.19 4.38
N THR A 84 3.93 6.31 4.12
CA THR A 84 2.78 6.53 3.26
C THR A 84 1.53 6.72 4.10
N THR A 85 0.67 7.68 3.75
CA THR A 85 -0.73 7.67 4.18
C THR A 85 -1.64 8.06 3.02
N LYS A 86 -2.96 8.10 3.24
CA LYS A 86 -3.93 8.18 2.15
C LYS A 86 -5.07 9.13 2.48
N LEU A 87 -5.45 9.93 1.48
CA LEU A 87 -6.64 10.79 1.48
C LEU A 87 -7.90 9.93 1.39
N TRP A 88 -8.80 10.07 2.36
CA TRP A 88 -10.05 9.32 2.32
C TRP A 88 -11.11 9.99 1.40
N ASN A 89 -12.10 9.21 1.00
CA ASN A 89 -13.08 9.54 -0.02
C ASN A 89 -13.95 10.78 0.31
N SER A 90 -14.23 11.05 1.59
CA SER A 90 -14.97 12.26 2.01
C SER A 90 -14.16 13.56 1.95
N ASN A 91 -12.87 13.47 1.61
CA ASN A 91 -11.94 14.59 1.55
C ASN A 91 -11.44 14.90 0.12
N HIS A 92 -12.09 14.38 -0.92
CA HIS A 92 -11.66 14.57 -2.31
C HIS A 92 -11.85 15.99 -2.85
N ARG A 93 -12.74 16.81 -2.27
CA ARG A 93 -12.88 18.21 -2.69
C ARG A 93 -11.56 18.97 -2.49
N PRO A 94 -11.09 19.77 -3.47
CA PRO A 94 -9.77 20.41 -3.43
C PRO A 94 -9.48 21.17 -2.13
N GLU A 95 -10.47 21.89 -1.58
CA GLU A 95 -10.36 22.64 -0.34
C GLU A 95 -10.20 21.78 0.92
N ARG A 96 -10.48 20.46 0.83
CA ARG A 96 -10.34 19.51 1.94
C ARG A 96 -9.05 18.70 1.91
N VAL A 97 -8.35 18.67 0.78
CA VAL A 97 -7.15 17.84 0.60
C VAL A 97 -6.04 18.24 1.56
N GLU A 98 -5.66 19.52 1.59
CA GLU A 98 -4.60 20.01 2.48
C GLU A 98 -4.98 19.89 3.96
N PRO A 99 -6.20 20.28 4.42
CA PRO A 99 -6.61 20.04 5.80
C PRO A 99 -6.57 18.55 6.23
N ALA A 100 -6.99 17.62 5.38
CA ALA A 100 -6.92 16.19 5.66
C ALA A 100 -5.47 15.69 5.76
N PHE A 101 -4.61 16.18 4.87
CA PHE A 101 -3.18 15.90 4.89
C PHE A 101 -2.52 16.36 6.20
N GLU A 102 -2.75 17.62 6.60
CA GLU A 102 -2.22 18.19 7.85
C GLU A 102 -2.71 17.40 9.07
N ALA A 103 -3.99 17.05 9.10
CA ALA A 103 -4.54 16.21 10.16
C ALA A 103 -3.87 14.84 10.26
N SER A 104 -3.49 14.24 9.12
CA SER A 104 -2.73 12.99 9.11
C SER A 104 -1.30 13.20 9.60
N LEU A 105 -0.62 14.29 9.21
CA LEU A 105 0.70 14.65 9.74
C LEU A 105 0.68 14.79 11.26
N ASP A 106 -0.33 15.48 11.80
CA ASP A 106 -0.51 15.66 13.24
C ASP A 106 -0.71 14.32 13.97
N ARG A 107 -1.59 13.46 13.44
CA ARG A 107 -1.82 12.12 14.01
C ARG A 107 -0.56 11.25 13.97
N LEU A 108 0.17 11.27 12.87
CA LEU A 108 1.44 10.54 12.69
C LEU A 108 2.62 11.22 13.40
N ARG A 109 2.47 12.46 13.89
CA ARG A 109 3.52 13.28 14.53
C ARG A 109 4.72 13.48 13.60
N LEU A 110 4.46 13.71 12.32
CA LEU A 110 5.47 13.91 11.29
C LEU A 110 5.44 15.34 10.74
N LYS A 111 6.56 15.80 10.20
CA LYS A 111 6.67 17.11 9.55
C LYS A 111 6.49 17.03 8.04
N TYR A 112 6.63 15.85 7.46
CA TYR A 112 6.44 15.58 6.04
C TYR A 112 6.07 14.11 5.82
N LEU A 113 5.45 13.82 4.67
CA LEU A 113 5.25 12.47 4.18
C LEU A 113 6.20 12.15 3.02
N ASP A 114 6.58 10.88 2.90
CA ASP A 114 7.32 10.40 1.74
C ASP A 114 6.37 10.13 0.57
N LEU A 115 5.14 9.68 0.86
CA LEU A 115 4.12 9.40 -0.14
C LEU A 115 2.72 9.68 0.40
N TYR A 116 1.90 10.37 -0.40
CA TYR A 116 0.47 10.55 -0.13
C TYR A 116 -0.34 10.00 -1.30
N LEU A 117 -1.30 9.13 -1.01
CA LEU A 117 -2.14 8.48 -2.03
C LEU A 117 -3.58 8.98 -1.95
N ILE A 118 -4.26 9.12 -3.08
CA ILE A 118 -5.72 9.08 -3.11
C ILE A 118 -6.11 7.62 -2.85
N HIS A 119 -6.89 7.38 -1.78
CA HIS A 119 -7.14 6.01 -1.27
C HIS A 119 -7.97 5.16 -2.23
N THR A 120 -9.01 5.78 -2.83
CA THR A 120 -9.79 5.17 -3.92
C THR A 120 -10.16 6.24 -4.96
N PRO A 121 -10.48 5.88 -6.21
CA PRO A 121 -10.82 6.86 -7.24
C PRO A 121 -12.23 7.48 -7.10
N PHE A 122 -12.91 7.27 -5.96
CA PHE A 122 -14.30 7.70 -5.76
C PHE A 122 -14.41 8.75 -4.68
N ALA A 123 -15.12 9.84 -4.97
CA ALA A 123 -15.44 10.85 -3.97
C ALA A 123 -16.77 10.52 -3.27
N PHE A 124 -16.77 10.59 -1.95
CA PHE A 124 -17.98 10.58 -1.14
C PHE A 124 -18.43 12.01 -0.84
N GLN A 125 -19.71 12.18 -0.50
CA GLN A 125 -20.21 13.45 -0.04
C GLN A 125 -19.31 13.99 1.08
N SER A 126 -18.81 15.21 0.89
CA SER A 126 -17.83 15.80 1.78
C SER A 126 -18.42 16.12 3.14
N GLY A 127 -17.66 15.87 4.22
CA GLY A 127 -18.11 16.07 5.60
C GLY A 127 -17.17 15.36 6.59
N ASP A 128 -17.56 15.39 7.86
CA ASP A 128 -16.82 14.74 8.94
C ASP A 128 -17.15 13.25 9.06
N ASP A 129 -18.25 12.81 8.43
CA ASP A 129 -18.57 11.40 8.29
C ASP A 129 -17.67 10.79 7.18
N GLN A 130 -16.91 9.78 7.56
CA GLN A 130 -16.03 9.10 6.61
C GLN A 130 -16.81 8.23 5.62
N ASP A 131 -17.96 7.69 6.00
CA ASP A 131 -18.78 6.77 5.19
C ASP A 131 -20.23 7.27 5.09
N PRO A 132 -20.47 8.47 4.55
CA PRO A 132 -21.80 9.08 4.53
C PRO A 132 -22.80 8.19 3.76
N ARG A 133 -23.97 7.96 4.39
CA ARG A 133 -25.03 7.11 3.84
C ARG A 133 -26.39 7.77 3.90
N ASP A 134 -27.24 7.42 2.96
CA ASP A 134 -28.65 7.78 3.01
C ASP A 134 -29.43 6.94 4.04
N GLN A 135 -30.71 7.26 4.21
CA GLN A 135 -31.60 6.53 5.11
C GLN A 135 -31.81 5.04 4.75
N ASN A 136 -31.44 4.64 3.53
CA ASN A 136 -31.50 3.27 3.04
C ASN A 136 -30.16 2.54 3.20
N GLY A 137 -29.12 3.21 3.73
CA GLY A 137 -27.78 2.67 3.90
C GLY A 137 -26.90 2.73 2.64
N ASN A 138 -27.33 3.42 1.56
CA ASN A 138 -26.52 3.59 0.36
C ASN A 138 -25.48 4.66 0.57
N VAL A 139 -24.28 4.45 0.02
CA VAL A 139 -23.19 5.44 0.06
C VAL A 139 -23.59 6.69 -0.73
N LEU A 140 -23.35 7.85 -0.12
CA LEU A 140 -23.55 9.15 -0.76
C LEU A 140 -22.28 9.56 -1.48
N TYR A 141 -22.30 9.48 -2.81
CA TYR A 141 -21.19 9.90 -3.67
C TYR A 141 -21.24 11.40 -3.95
N ASP A 142 -20.08 12.04 -3.98
CA ASP A 142 -19.93 13.39 -4.53
C ASP A 142 -19.60 13.26 -6.03
N ARG A 143 -20.55 13.65 -6.87
CA ARG A 143 -20.43 13.58 -8.33
C ARG A 143 -19.96 14.89 -8.96
N ASP A 144 -19.82 15.95 -8.15
CA ASP A 144 -19.44 17.29 -8.60
C ASP A 144 -17.92 17.49 -8.57
N VAL A 145 -17.17 16.59 -7.91
CA VAL A 145 -15.71 16.59 -7.89
C VAL A 145 -15.17 15.43 -8.70
N THR A 146 -14.19 15.72 -9.55
CA THR A 146 -13.51 14.71 -10.36
C THR A 146 -12.20 14.28 -9.72
N LEU A 147 -11.71 13.10 -10.10
CA LEU A 147 -10.38 12.64 -9.69
C LEU A 147 -9.27 13.61 -10.13
N PHE A 148 -9.46 14.32 -11.26
CA PHE A 148 -8.53 15.36 -11.73
C PHE A 148 -8.47 16.57 -10.81
N ASP A 149 -9.62 17.00 -10.26
CA ASP A 149 -9.67 18.13 -9.33
C ASP A 149 -8.94 17.78 -8.03
N THR A 150 -9.19 16.58 -7.52
CA THR A 150 -8.46 16.05 -6.35
C THR A 150 -6.97 15.95 -6.63
N TRP A 151 -6.57 15.41 -7.82
CA TRP A 151 -5.17 15.28 -8.20
C TRP A 151 -4.43 16.62 -8.24
N LYS A 152 -5.05 17.66 -8.80
CA LYS A 152 -4.46 19.02 -8.80
C LYS A 152 -4.19 19.54 -7.39
N ALA A 153 -5.11 19.28 -6.46
CA ALA A 153 -4.91 19.67 -5.06
C ALA A 153 -3.78 18.83 -4.41
N MET A 154 -3.63 17.55 -4.78
CA MET A 154 -2.49 16.73 -4.34
C MET A 154 -1.14 17.28 -4.86
N GLU A 155 -1.10 17.80 -6.08
CA GLU A 155 0.11 18.41 -6.66
C GLU A 155 0.58 19.62 -5.85
N THR A 156 -0.32 20.41 -5.27
CA THR A 156 0.05 21.56 -4.45
C THR A 156 0.75 21.19 -3.15
N LEU A 157 0.46 20.00 -2.60
CA LEU A 157 1.17 19.50 -1.41
C LEU A 157 2.64 19.22 -1.69
N VAL A 158 2.96 18.78 -2.91
CA VAL A 158 4.36 18.59 -3.35
C VAL A 158 5.05 19.95 -3.54
N ASP A 159 4.36 20.91 -4.18
CA ASP A 159 4.89 22.26 -4.39
C ASP A 159 5.20 22.96 -3.06
N HIS A 160 4.39 22.73 -2.01
CA HIS A 160 4.63 23.25 -0.66
C HIS A 160 5.73 22.49 0.10
N GLY A 161 6.33 21.45 -0.48
CA GLY A 161 7.39 20.67 0.14
C GLY A 161 6.97 19.81 1.33
N LYS A 162 5.66 19.64 1.56
CA LYS A 162 5.09 18.86 2.68
C LYS A 162 5.01 17.36 2.35
N CYS A 163 4.93 17.03 1.07
CA CYS A 163 4.88 15.67 0.55
C CYS A 163 5.95 15.47 -0.52
N ARG A 164 6.70 14.38 -0.46
CA ARG A 164 7.78 14.10 -1.43
C ARG A 164 7.28 13.49 -2.72
N ALA A 165 6.24 12.65 -2.64
CA ALA A 165 5.64 11.96 -3.77
C ALA A 165 4.14 11.78 -3.56
N ILE A 166 3.39 11.74 -4.68
CA ILE A 166 1.94 11.50 -4.68
C ILE A 166 1.61 10.32 -5.60
N GLY A 167 0.48 9.69 -5.33
CA GLY A 167 0.04 8.54 -6.11
C GLY A 167 -1.44 8.22 -5.91
N LEU A 168 -1.83 7.07 -6.43
CA LEU A 168 -3.22 6.61 -6.48
C LEU A 168 -3.32 5.20 -5.89
N SER A 169 -4.47 4.89 -5.28
CA SER A 169 -4.77 3.53 -4.82
C SER A 169 -6.10 3.06 -5.39
N ASP A 170 -6.25 1.73 -5.51
CA ASP A 170 -7.44 1.03 -6.01
C ASP A 170 -7.94 1.54 -7.38
N ILE A 171 -7.04 1.91 -8.25
CA ILE A 171 -7.31 2.45 -9.58
C ILE A 171 -7.09 1.41 -10.67
N SER A 172 -7.94 1.38 -11.67
CA SER A 172 -7.75 0.58 -12.87
C SER A 172 -6.80 1.25 -13.87
N LEU A 173 -6.24 0.45 -14.80
CA LEU A 173 -5.39 0.98 -15.86
C LEU A 173 -6.12 2.04 -16.72
N ASN A 174 -7.43 1.85 -16.96
CA ASN A 174 -8.23 2.79 -17.76
C ASN A 174 -8.44 4.14 -17.05
N GLU A 175 -8.47 4.16 -15.73
CA GLU A 175 -8.57 5.38 -14.93
C GLU A 175 -7.19 6.04 -14.73
N LEU A 176 -6.13 5.24 -14.61
CA LEU A 176 -4.76 5.74 -14.43
C LEU A 176 -4.24 6.50 -15.65
N LYS A 177 -4.47 5.98 -16.86
CA LYS A 177 -3.96 6.55 -18.10
C LYS A 177 -4.33 8.03 -18.27
N PRO A 178 -5.61 8.46 -18.20
CA PRO A 178 -5.98 9.86 -18.33
C PRO A 178 -5.35 10.77 -17.26
N ILE A 179 -5.26 10.29 -16.01
CA ILE A 179 -4.58 11.03 -14.95
C ILE A 179 -3.10 11.21 -15.28
N TYR A 180 -2.42 10.12 -15.66
CA TYR A 180 -1.01 10.20 -16.02
C TYR A 180 -0.75 11.18 -17.16
N GLU A 181 -1.58 11.16 -18.20
CA GLU A 181 -1.42 12.04 -19.36
C GLU A 181 -1.57 13.52 -19.00
N SER A 182 -2.58 13.87 -18.20
CA SER A 182 -2.92 15.25 -17.87
C SER A 182 -2.18 15.81 -16.65
N ALA A 183 -1.69 14.97 -15.74
CA ALA A 183 -1.01 15.39 -14.53
C ALA A 183 0.28 16.18 -14.83
N ARG A 184 0.50 17.27 -14.13
CA ARG A 184 1.76 18.02 -14.12
C ARG A 184 2.83 17.24 -13.34
N ILE A 185 2.50 16.82 -12.13
CA ILE A 185 3.28 15.89 -11.32
C ILE A 185 2.72 14.49 -11.54
N LYS A 186 3.53 13.61 -12.13
CA LYS A 186 3.07 12.26 -12.46
C LYS A 186 2.92 11.40 -11.22
N PRO A 187 1.94 10.46 -11.19
CA PRO A 187 1.86 9.48 -10.12
C PRO A 187 3.19 8.73 -9.96
N ALA A 188 3.73 8.73 -8.74
CA ALA A 188 4.96 8.00 -8.43
C ALA A 188 4.67 6.54 -8.04
N VAL A 189 3.52 6.29 -7.45
CA VAL A 189 3.10 4.97 -6.96
C VAL A 189 1.64 4.73 -7.30
N VAL A 190 1.33 3.50 -7.69
CA VAL A 190 -0.03 2.96 -7.79
C VAL A 190 -0.15 1.77 -6.87
N GLN A 191 -1.03 1.87 -5.86
CA GLN A 191 -1.25 0.81 -4.87
C GLN A 191 -2.54 0.05 -5.21
N VAL A 192 -2.44 -1.26 -5.46
CA VAL A 192 -3.57 -2.12 -5.78
C VAL A 192 -3.45 -3.48 -5.10
N GLU A 193 -4.56 -4.21 -5.00
CA GLU A 193 -4.51 -5.62 -4.65
C GLU A 193 -3.71 -6.38 -5.71
N SER A 194 -2.62 -7.05 -5.30
CA SER A 194 -1.87 -7.89 -6.23
C SER A 194 -1.21 -9.07 -5.54
N HIS A 195 -1.40 -10.25 -6.13
CA HIS A 195 -0.93 -11.55 -5.69
C HIS A 195 -1.04 -12.56 -6.86
N PRO A 196 -0.59 -13.83 -6.74
CA PRO A 196 -0.64 -14.77 -7.85
C PRO A 196 -2.01 -15.00 -8.49
N TYR A 197 -3.11 -14.84 -7.72
CA TYR A 197 -4.47 -14.94 -8.27
C TYR A 197 -4.97 -13.63 -8.91
N LEU A 198 -4.31 -12.52 -8.64
CA LEU A 198 -4.59 -11.21 -9.24
C LEU A 198 -3.26 -10.49 -9.55
N PRO A 199 -2.53 -10.95 -10.57
CA PRO A 199 -1.17 -10.44 -10.83
C PRO A 199 -1.13 -9.02 -11.39
N GLU A 200 -2.24 -8.45 -11.84
CA GLU A 200 -2.33 -7.10 -12.42
C GLU A 200 -1.25 -6.86 -13.50
N THR A 201 -1.11 -7.81 -14.42
CA THR A 201 0.02 -7.85 -15.37
C THR A 201 0.06 -6.62 -16.27
N GLU A 202 -1.06 -6.26 -16.91
CA GLU A 202 -1.13 -5.10 -17.81
C GLU A 202 -0.85 -3.78 -17.07
N LEU A 203 -1.37 -3.64 -15.85
CA LEU A 203 -1.12 -2.48 -15.00
C LEU A 203 0.35 -2.42 -14.59
N LEU A 204 0.97 -3.55 -14.24
CA LEU A 204 2.39 -3.61 -13.90
C LEU A 204 3.29 -3.25 -15.07
N GLU A 205 2.99 -3.75 -16.26
CA GLU A 205 3.74 -3.42 -17.48
C GLU A 205 3.66 -1.93 -17.79
N TYR A 206 2.48 -1.35 -17.75
CA TYR A 206 2.30 0.10 -17.92
C TYR A 206 3.04 0.90 -16.85
N CYS A 207 2.94 0.50 -15.59
CA CYS A 207 3.66 1.15 -14.50
C CYS A 207 5.19 1.12 -14.74
N LYS A 208 5.74 -0.03 -15.14
CA LYS A 208 7.15 -0.16 -15.47
C LYS A 208 7.57 0.75 -16.64
N GLU A 209 6.77 0.80 -17.69
CA GLU A 209 7.02 1.68 -18.85
C GLU A 209 7.08 3.16 -18.43
N LYS A 210 6.20 3.57 -17.52
CA LYS A 210 6.09 4.97 -17.07
C LYS A 210 6.94 5.30 -15.85
N GLY A 211 7.73 4.34 -15.33
CA GLY A 211 8.52 4.52 -14.11
C GLY A 211 7.69 4.67 -12.84
N ILE A 212 6.44 4.22 -12.85
CA ILE A 212 5.54 4.20 -11.69
C ILE A 212 5.82 2.93 -10.88
N VAL A 213 5.91 3.03 -9.56
CA VAL A 213 6.01 1.85 -8.70
C VAL A 213 4.63 1.25 -8.48
N LEU A 214 4.41 -0.01 -8.85
CA LEU A 214 3.24 -0.75 -8.41
C LEU A 214 3.51 -1.26 -6.99
N LEU A 215 2.65 -0.89 -6.05
CA LEU A 215 2.68 -1.31 -4.65
C LEU A 215 1.55 -2.31 -4.39
N ALA A 216 1.89 -3.56 -4.13
CA ALA A 216 0.92 -4.63 -3.92
C ALA A 216 0.42 -4.65 -2.47
N PHE A 217 -0.89 -4.46 -2.25
CA PHE A 217 -1.50 -4.77 -0.97
C PHE A 217 -2.18 -6.15 -1.01
N ALA A 218 -2.51 -6.72 0.16
CA ALA A 218 -3.07 -8.06 0.34
C ALA A 218 -2.29 -9.20 -0.36
N PRO A 219 -0.96 -9.21 -0.36
CA PRO A 219 -0.17 -10.21 -1.09
C PRO A 219 -0.39 -11.63 -0.58
N LEU A 220 -0.88 -11.79 0.65
CA LEU A 220 -1.19 -13.06 1.29
C LEU A 220 -2.70 -13.38 1.28
N GLY A 221 -3.53 -12.59 0.58
CA GLY A 221 -4.96 -12.80 0.40
C GLY A 221 -5.84 -12.47 1.61
N HIS A 222 -5.33 -11.80 2.65
CA HIS A 222 -6.07 -11.41 3.87
C HIS A 222 -6.88 -12.55 4.54
N GLY A 223 -6.45 -13.80 4.39
CA GLY A 223 -7.18 -14.96 4.92
C GLY A 223 -8.47 -15.29 4.18
N MET A 224 -8.70 -14.69 3.02
CA MET A 224 -9.87 -14.97 2.17
C MET A 224 -9.73 -16.33 1.47
N ARG A 225 -10.85 -16.88 1.00
CA ARG A 225 -10.87 -18.14 0.25
C ARG A 225 -11.09 -17.87 -1.24
N PRO A 226 -10.38 -18.65 -2.12
CA PRO A 226 -9.39 -19.70 -1.83
C PRO A 226 -8.12 -19.12 -1.20
N GLY A 227 -7.53 -19.84 -0.23
CA GLY A 227 -6.39 -19.37 0.55
C GLY A 227 -5.08 -19.43 -0.25
N LEU A 228 -4.46 -18.29 -0.49
CA LEU A 228 -3.14 -18.22 -1.15
C LEU A 228 -2.04 -18.97 -0.38
N LEU A 229 -2.07 -18.89 0.95
CA LEU A 229 -1.11 -19.58 1.81
C LEU A 229 -1.27 -21.11 1.81
N GLU A 230 -2.41 -21.59 1.29
CA GLU A 230 -2.77 -23.01 1.21
C GLU A 230 -2.73 -23.53 -0.22
N ASP A 231 -2.35 -22.68 -1.19
CA ASP A 231 -2.23 -23.09 -2.60
C ASP A 231 -1.19 -24.20 -2.76
N PRO A 232 -1.53 -25.32 -3.43
CA PRO A 232 -0.62 -26.47 -3.57
C PRO A 232 0.71 -26.11 -4.22
N VAL A 233 0.74 -25.19 -5.19
CA VAL A 233 1.96 -24.73 -5.86
C VAL A 233 2.83 -23.96 -4.86
N ILE A 234 2.22 -23.04 -4.11
CA ILE A 234 2.95 -22.25 -3.10
C ILE A 234 3.49 -23.13 -1.99
N LEU A 235 2.71 -24.11 -1.51
CA LEU A 235 3.15 -25.06 -0.47
C LEU A 235 4.31 -25.94 -0.97
N ALA A 236 4.25 -26.45 -2.20
CA ALA A 236 5.31 -27.26 -2.78
C ALA A 236 6.61 -26.47 -2.95
N ILE A 237 6.52 -25.23 -3.43
CA ILE A 237 7.69 -24.34 -3.54
C ILE A 237 8.25 -24.04 -2.15
N ALA A 238 7.43 -23.67 -1.18
CA ALA A 238 7.83 -23.34 0.18
C ALA A 238 8.63 -24.50 0.81
N ALA A 239 8.16 -25.74 0.69
CA ALA A 239 8.86 -26.93 1.15
C ALA A 239 10.20 -27.14 0.43
N ARG A 240 10.23 -26.93 -0.90
CA ARG A 240 11.44 -27.14 -1.73
C ARG A 240 12.56 -26.13 -1.40
N VAL A 241 12.19 -24.88 -1.10
CA VAL A 241 13.17 -23.81 -0.85
C VAL A 241 13.40 -23.53 0.64
N ASP A 242 12.84 -24.35 1.53
CA ASP A 242 12.90 -24.19 3.00
C ASP A 242 12.49 -22.78 3.47
N LYS A 243 11.31 -22.34 3.00
CA LYS A 243 10.68 -21.07 3.34
C LYS A 243 9.21 -21.27 3.73
N THR A 244 8.64 -20.26 4.38
CA THR A 244 7.20 -20.27 4.61
C THR A 244 6.44 -19.84 3.34
N PRO A 245 5.17 -20.26 3.16
CA PRO A 245 4.33 -19.78 2.07
C PRO A 245 4.24 -18.25 2.00
N ALA A 246 4.22 -17.57 3.14
CA ALA A 246 4.23 -16.11 3.21
C ALA A 246 5.52 -15.52 2.63
N GLN A 247 6.68 -16.08 2.98
CA GLN A 247 7.97 -15.65 2.42
C GLN A 247 8.05 -15.88 0.91
N VAL A 248 7.51 -16.99 0.41
CA VAL A 248 7.43 -17.27 -1.04
C VAL A 248 6.60 -16.21 -1.76
N LEU A 249 5.41 -15.89 -1.27
CA LEU A 249 4.53 -14.88 -1.88
C LEU A 249 5.13 -13.48 -1.86
N LEU A 250 5.75 -13.08 -0.75
CA LEU A 250 6.41 -11.78 -0.63
C LEU A 250 7.65 -11.69 -1.53
N ALA A 251 8.45 -12.76 -1.61
CA ALA A 251 9.62 -12.81 -2.47
C ALA A 251 9.23 -12.74 -3.96
N TRP A 252 8.19 -13.48 -4.37
CA TRP A 252 7.64 -13.39 -5.73
C TRP A 252 7.23 -11.96 -6.09
N ALA A 253 6.51 -11.26 -5.19
CA ALA A 253 6.09 -9.90 -5.44
C ALA A 253 7.29 -8.96 -5.64
N VAL A 254 8.32 -9.01 -4.78
CA VAL A 254 9.51 -8.16 -4.91
C VAL A 254 10.31 -8.51 -6.17
N GLN A 255 10.49 -9.80 -6.49
CA GLN A 255 11.30 -10.21 -7.65
C GLN A 255 10.65 -9.88 -8.99
N ARG A 256 9.33 -9.75 -9.07
CA ARG A 256 8.67 -9.28 -10.30
C ARG A 256 8.75 -7.76 -10.49
N GLY A 257 9.34 -7.04 -9.53
CA GLY A 257 9.55 -5.59 -9.58
C GLY A 257 8.44 -4.77 -8.96
N THR A 258 7.62 -5.36 -8.09
CA THR A 258 6.62 -4.61 -7.30
C THR A 258 7.16 -4.31 -5.90
N ALA A 259 6.73 -3.20 -5.31
CA ALA A 259 6.75 -3.08 -3.86
C ALA A 259 5.56 -3.86 -3.27
N VAL A 260 5.65 -4.28 -2.01
CA VAL A 260 4.66 -5.17 -1.39
C VAL A 260 4.45 -4.84 0.08
N LEU A 261 3.20 -4.88 0.54
CA LEU A 261 2.82 -4.62 1.92
C LEU A 261 2.40 -5.92 2.63
N THR A 262 2.90 -6.13 3.83
CA THR A 262 2.44 -7.21 4.72
C THR A 262 2.09 -6.64 6.08
N THR A 263 1.15 -7.28 6.79
CA THR A 263 0.62 -6.80 8.07
C THR A 263 0.82 -7.84 9.18
N PRO A 264 2.06 -8.14 9.56
CA PRO A 264 2.34 -9.05 10.68
C PRO A 264 1.92 -8.42 12.01
N LYS A 265 1.06 -9.11 12.78
CA LYS A 265 0.53 -8.62 14.05
C LYS A 265 1.42 -8.99 15.26
N SER A 266 2.58 -9.59 15.05
CA SER A 266 3.53 -9.93 16.12
C SER A 266 4.97 -9.75 15.65
N ALA A 267 5.88 -9.49 16.59
CA ALA A 267 7.30 -9.34 16.30
C ALA A 267 7.92 -10.60 15.64
N ALA A 268 7.45 -11.80 16.02
CA ALA A 268 7.90 -13.05 15.41
C ALA A 268 7.54 -13.11 13.92
N ARG A 269 6.28 -12.80 13.57
CA ARG A 269 5.82 -12.74 12.18
C ARG A 269 6.46 -11.58 11.40
N ALA A 270 6.76 -10.46 12.08
CA ALA A 270 7.48 -9.36 11.45
C ALA A 270 8.89 -9.78 11.02
N ARG A 271 9.63 -10.48 11.89
CA ARG A 271 10.95 -11.05 11.55
C ARG A 271 10.86 -12.10 10.44
N GLU A 272 9.86 -12.99 10.50
CA GLU A 272 9.61 -13.97 9.44
C GLU A 272 9.38 -13.29 8.09
N SER A 273 8.42 -12.35 8.02
CA SER A 273 8.10 -11.62 6.78
C SER A 273 9.27 -10.77 6.27
N PHE A 274 10.08 -10.21 7.17
CA PHE A 274 11.27 -9.45 6.77
C PHE A 274 12.41 -10.36 6.30
N GLY A 275 12.39 -11.64 6.67
CA GLY A 275 13.40 -12.65 6.32
C GLY A 275 13.27 -13.23 4.91
N ILE A 276 12.73 -12.50 3.93
CA ILE A 276 12.62 -12.97 2.55
C ILE A 276 13.99 -13.06 1.86
N SER A 277 14.14 -14.05 0.99
CA SER A 277 15.28 -14.23 0.10
C SER A 277 14.81 -14.56 -1.31
N ALA A 278 15.69 -14.41 -2.29
CA ALA A 278 15.36 -14.68 -3.68
C ALA A 278 14.90 -16.13 -3.89
N LEU A 279 13.83 -16.29 -4.66
CA LEU A 279 13.38 -17.58 -5.19
C LEU A 279 14.16 -17.91 -6.46
N PRO A 280 14.42 -19.20 -6.74
CA PRO A 280 14.96 -19.62 -8.02
C PRO A 280 13.96 -19.37 -9.15
N GLN A 281 14.45 -19.24 -10.40
CA GLN A 281 13.64 -18.87 -11.54
C GLN A 281 12.51 -19.84 -11.84
N ASP A 282 12.76 -21.15 -11.68
CA ASP A 282 11.76 -22.20 -11.87
C ASP A 282 10.56 -22.02 -10.91
N ALA A 283 10.81 -21.64 -9.66
CA ALA A 283 9.76 -21.33 -8.68
C ALA A 283 8.93 -20.12 -9.10
N LEU A 284 9.57 -19.04 -9.59
CA LEU A 284 8.86 -17.88 -10.11
C LEU A 284 7.98 -18.26 -11.31
N ASP A 285 8.50 -19.08 -12.22
CA ASP A 285 7.78 -19.56 -13.39
C ASP A 285 6.57 -20.43 -13.01
N GLU A 286 6.70 -21.29 -11.99
CA GLU A 286 5.60 -22.10 -11.47
C GLU A 286 4.50 -21.20 -10.88
N ILE A 287 4.84 -20.21 -10.07
CA ILE A 287 3.87 -19.25 -9.51
C ILE A 287 3.16 -18.48 -10.62
N ASN A 288 3.90 -18.02 -11.64
CA ASN A 288 3.33 -17.27 -12.75
C ASN A 288 2.35 -18.12 -13.61
N ARG A 289 2.47 -19.45 -13.57
CA ARG A 289 1.55 -20.39 -14.28
C ARG A 289 0.29 -20.72 -13.49
N ILE A 290 0.13 -20.28 -12.25
CA ILE A 290 -1.13 -20.47 -11.50
C ILE A 290 -2.28 -19.88 -12.30
N GLN A 291 -3.32 -20.72 -12.59
CA GLN A 291 -4.45 -20.33 -13.45
C GLN A 291 -5.59 -19.65 -12.70
N THR A 292 -5.65 -19.82 -11.39
CA THR A 292 -6.69 -19.16 -10.57
C THR A 292 -6.63 -17.65 -10.78
N ARG A 293 -7.77 -17.03 -11.09
CA ARG A 293 -7.92 -15.59 -11.26
C ARG A 293 -9.08 -15.11 -10.41
N GLN A 294 -8.75 -14.42 -9.32
CA GLN A 294 -9.74 -13.95 -8.36
C GLN A 294 -9.24 -12.78 -7.54
N ARG A 295 -10.05 -11.73 -7.41
CA ARG A 295 -9.87 -10.69 -6.40
C ARG A 295 -10.30 -11.25 -5.05
N LEU A 296 -9.43 -11.19 -4.05
CA LEU A 296 -9.67 -11.74 -2.71
C LEU A 296 -10.07 -10.65 -1.70
N ASN A 297 -9.59 -9.42 -1.91
CA ASN A 297 -9.94 -8.31 -1.03
C ASN A 297 -11.29 -7.73 -1.45
N GLN A 298 -12.33 -8.27 -0.85
CA GLN A 298 -13.68 -7.75 -1.02
C GLN A 298 -13.90 -6.62 0.00
N VAL A 299 -13.68 -5.38 -0.37
CA VAL A 299 -14.06 -4.22 0.45
C VAL A 299 -15.60 -4.06 0.36
N VAL A 300 -16.29 -5.04 0.90
CA VAL A 300 -17.77 -5.20 0.80
C VAL A 300 -18.50 -4.10 1.57
N HIS A 301 -17.82 -3.42 2.50
CA HIS A 301 -18.50 -2.56 3.47
C HIS A 301 -18.72 -1.12 2.98
N THR A 302 -18.12 -0.70 1.88
CA THR A 302 -18.26 0.66 1.37
C THR A 302 -19.38 0.82 0.35
N GLY A 303 -19.90 -0.28 -0.21
CA GLY A 303 -20.87 -0.21 -1.31
C GLY A 303 -20.32 0.42 -2.59
N VAL A 304 -18.99 0.50 -2.71
CA VAL A 304 -18.31 1.19 -3.81
C VAL A 304 -18.31 0.30 -5.05
N PRO A 305 -18.80 0.77 -6.20
CA PRO A 305 -18.69 0.03 -7.46
C PRO A 305 -17.23 -0.32 -7.77
N GLY A 306 -16.95 -1.57 -8.09
CA GLY A 306 -15.59 -2.07 -8.31
C GLY A 306 -14.97 -2.79 -7.11
N PHE A 307 -15.45 -2.53 -5.90
CA PHE A 307 -15.11 -3.28 -4.69
C PHE A 307 -16.15 -4.35 -4.34
N ILE A 308 -17.30 -4.35 -5.00
CA ILE A 308 -18.31 -5.39 -4.86
C ILE A 308 -18.14 -6.32 -6.06
N PRO A 309 -17.91 -7.63 -5.87
CA PRO A 309 -17.98 -8.57 -6.95
C PRO A 309 -19.36 -8.42 -7.61
N LYS A 310 -19.39 -8.21 -8.92
CA LYS A 310 -20.65 -8.38 -9.63
C LYS A 310 -21.11 -9.79 -9.29
N LYS A 311 -22.26 -9.91 -8.62
CA LYS A 311 -22.91 -11.21 -8.48
C LYS A 311 -23.07 -11.75 -9.89
N GLY A 312 -22.35 -12.83 -10.17
CA GLY A 312 -22.51 -13.61 -11.39
C GLY A 312 -23.88 -14.23 -11.45
#